data_d3d72236ecf8925637668a15b4a21228
#
_entry.id   d3d72236ecf8925637668a15b4a21228
#
_cell.length_a   1.000
_cell.length_b   1.000
_cell.length_c   1.000
_cell.angle_alpha   90.00
_cell.angle_beta   90.00
_cell.angle_gamma   90.00
#
_symmetry.space_group_name_H-M   'P 1'
#
loop_
_entity.id
_entity.type
_entity.pdbx_description
1 polymer ?
#
loop_
_entity_poly.entity_id
_entity_poly.type
_entity_poly.pdbx_seq_one_letter_code
_entity_poly.pdbx_strand_id
1 'polypeptide(L)'
;FLAAQIAANAQKMDINVAYFDSESAIDPAFLERAGCDLERLMYIQAESVEFVLETIEELLGTGHKWLFVWDSLALTPSNGDVAGDFNPLSSMAEKARILSKGMSKLTVPIANAEATFLVLNQLKTNITRSPSEAMTTPYVTPGGKAMHYAYSLRIWLTGRKAKASFINDENGFRIGSEVKVKLEK
;
A
#
# COMPACT_ATOMS: atom_id res chain seq x y z
N PHE A 1 9.58 -5.01 1.44
CA PHE A 1 10.75 -4.84 2.33
C PHE A 1 10.65 -3.56 3.15
N LEU A 2 10.56 -2.37 2.51
CA LEU A 2 10.49 -1.08 3.23
C LEU A 2 9.31 -1.02 4.22
N ALA A 3 8.13 -1.49 3.83
CA ALA A 3 6.96 -1.53 4.71
C ALA A 3 7.19 -2.41 5.95
N ALA A 4 7.82 -3.57 5.78
CA ALA A 4 8.17 -4.44 6.90
C ALA A 4 9.17 -3.76 7.88
N GLN A 5 10.16 -3.04 7.37
CA GLN A 5 11.08 -2.28 8.22
C GLN A 5 10.39 -1.11 8.95
N ILE A 6 9.44 -0.44 8.30
CA ILE A 6 8.63 0.61 8.93
C ILE A 6 7.77 0.00 10.04
N ALA A 7 7.13 -1.16 9.79
CA ALA A 7 6.35 -1.89 10.78
C ALA A 7 7.20 -2.28 12.01
N ALA A 8 8.38 -2.88 11.78
CA ALA A 8 9.31 -3.24 12.85
C ALA A 8 9.75 -2.02 13.69
N ASN A 9 10.01 -0.89 13.05
CA ASN A 9 10.39 0.32 13.79
C ASN A 9 9.19 0.94 14.53
N ALA A 10 7.97 0.87 14.02
CA ALA A 10 6.77 1.28 14.73
C ALA A 10 6.58 0.47 16.03
N GLN A 11 6.77 -0.85 15.97
CA GLN A 11 6.70 -1.71 17.15
C GLN A 11 7.75 -1.35 18.21
N LYS A 12 8.97 -0.96 17.81
CA LYS A 12 10.01 -0.47 18.73
C LYS A 12 9.65 0.86 19.40
N MET A 13 8.75 1.64 18.78
CA MET A 13 8.20 2.89 19.32
C MET A 13 6.92 2.67 20.12
N ASP A 14 6.59 1.41 20.42
CA ASP A 14 5.35 0.99 21.10
C ASP A 14 4.06 1.40 20.35
N ILE A 15 4.12 1.40 19.03
CA ILE A 15 2.98 1.63 18.14
C ILE A 15 2.46 0.27 17.68
N ASN A 16 1.16 0.04 17.82
CA ASN A 16 0.51 -1.16 17.31
C ASN A 16 0.53 -1.17 15.78
N VAL A 17 0.70 -2.34 15.19
CA VAL A 17 0.75 -2.49 13.73
C VAL A 17 -0.35 -3.43 13.27
N ALA A 18 -1.23 -2.93 12.40
CA ALA A 18 -2.18 -3.74 11.64
C ALA A 18 -1.69 -3.83 10.18
N TYR A 19 -1.44 -5.04 9.71
CA TYR A 19 -0.93 -5.31 8.37
C TYR A 19 -2.01 -6.02 7.55
N PHE A 20 -2.56 -5.32 6.57
CA PHE A 20 -3.57 -5.82 5.64
C PHE A 20 -2.89 -6.37 4.39
N ASP A 21 -2.98 -7.68 4.18
CA ASP A 21 -2.43 -8.38 3.03
C ASP A 21 -3.54 -8.77 2.05
N SER A 22 -3.49 -8.27 0.83
CA SER A 22 -4.44 -8.61 -0.24
C SER A 22 -3.95 -9.71 -1.17
N GLU A 23 -2.67 -10.06 -1.07
CA GLU A 23 -2.03 -11.02 -1.99
C GLU A 23 -1.84 -12.40 -1.36
N SER A 24 -2.04 -12.53 -0.03
CA SER A 24 -1.72 -13.73 0.77
C SER A 24 -0.27 -14.21 0.54
N ALA A 25 0.63 -13.26 0.29
CA ALA A 25 1.99 -13.53 -0.15
C ALA A 25 3.05 -13.18 0.90
N ILE A 26 2.62 -12.73 2.08
CA ILE A 26 3.56 -12.37 3.15
C ILE A 26 4.14 -13.62 3.78
N ASP A 27 5.47 -13.73 3.73
CA ASP A 27 6.24 -14.75 4.44
C ASP A 27 6.54 -14.25 5.86
N PRO A 28 6.03 -14.93 6.92
CA PRO A 28 6.32 -14.58 8.30
C PRO A 28 7.81 -14.53 8.61
N ALA A 29 8.59 -15.46 8.08
CA ALA A 29 10.05 -15.48 8.27
C ALA A 29 10.74 -14.25 7.63
N PHE A 30 10.16 -13.70 6.57
CA PHE A 30 10.63 -12.44 5.98
C PHE A 30 10.35 -11.24 6.91
N LEU A 31 9.16 -11.19 7.53
CA LEU A 31 8.82 -10.14 8.49
C LEU A 31 9.72 -10.18 9.72
N GLU A 32 9.99 -11.36 10.27
CA GLU A 32 10.93 -11.55 11.39
C GLU A 32 12.34 -11.09 11.02
N ARG A 33 12.85 -11.47 9.84
CA ARG A 33 14.16 -11.00 9.35
C ARG A 33 14.21 -9.49 9.14
N ALA A 34 13.08 -8.85 8.83
CA ALA A 34 12.96 -7.40 8.77
C ALA A 34 12.91 -6.74 10.15
N GLY A 35 12.78 -7.53 11.22
CA GLY A 35 12.76 -7.11 12.61
C GLY A 35 11.37 -6.95 13.23
N CYS A 36 10.32 -7.45 12.56
CA CYS A 36 8.97 -7.46 13.12
C CYS A 36 8.83 -8.52 14.20
N ASP A 37 8.17 -8.17 15.29
CA ASP A 37 7.65 -9.09 16.28
C ASP A 37 6.27 -9.58 15.82
N LEU A 38 6.17 -10.86 15.47
CA LEU A 38 4.95 -11.43 14.92
C LEU A 38 3.84 -11.60 15.96
N GLU A 39 4.19 -11.74 17.24
CA GLU A 39 3.20 -11.83 18.32
C GLU A 39 2.49 -10.49 18.57
N ARG A 40 3.16 -9.40 18.21
CA ARG A 40 2.66 -8.01 18.30
C ARG A 40 2.14 -7.46 16.97
N LEU A 41 2.13 -8.27 15.91
CA LEU A 41 1.66 -7.88 14.59
C LEU A 41 0.23 -8.38 14.38
N MET A 42 -0.72 -7.48 14.21
CA MET A 42 -2.06 -7.85 13.78
C MET A 42 -2.04 -8.07 12.26
N TYR A 43 -1.92 -9.33 11.85
CA TYR A 43 -2.00 -9.71 10.44
C TYR A 43 -3.46 -9.94 10.04
N ILE A 44 -3.91 -9.28 8.97
CA ILE A 44 -5.29 -9.28 8.51
C ILE A 44 -5.33 -9.53 7.02
N GLN A 45 -6.11 -10.54 6.58
CA GLN A 45 -6.41 -10.74 5.18
C GLN A 45 -7.29 -9.59 4.67
N ALA A 46 -6.84 -8.86 3.64
CA ALA A 46 -7.59 -7.76 3.06
C ALA A 46 -8.63 -8.29 2.03
N GLU A 47 -9.77 -8.74 2.51
CA GLU A 47 -10.81 -9.36 1.69
C GLU A 47 -11.45 -8.38 0.69
N SER A 48 -11.66 -7.13 1.12
CA SER A 48 -12.17 -6.06 0.26
C SER A 48 -11.69 -4.68 0.72
N VAL A 49 -11.86 -3.69 -0.15
CA VAL A 49 -11.54 -2.28 0.16
C VAL A 49 -12.39 -1.79 1.33
N GLU A 50 -13.68 -2.12 1.32
CA GLU A 50 -14.62 -1.76 2.37
C GLU A 50 -14.20 -2.36 3.71
N PHE A 51 -13.87 -3.66 3.73
CA PHE A 51 -13.41 -4.35 4.93
C PHE A 51 -12.17 -3.69 5.54
N VAL A 52 -11.17 -3.34 4.72
CA VAL A 52 -9.96 -2.65 5.20
C VAL A 52 -10.30 -1.30 5.83
N LEU A 53 -11.16 -0.49 5.17
CA LEU A 53 -11.53 0.84 5.65
C LEU A 53 -12.36 0.78 6.94
N GLU A 54 -13.29 -0.18 7.05
CA GLU A 54 -14.11 -0.40 8.24
C GLU A 54 -13.27 -0.90 9.42
N THR A 55 -12.36 -1.84 9.20
CA THR A 55 -11.44 -2.32 10.24
C THR A 55 -10.52 -1.20 10.75
N ILE A 56 -10.00 -0.35 9.86
CA ILE A 56 -9.20 0.82 10.28
C ILE A 56 -10.06 1.73 11.17
N GLU A 57 -11.30 2.01 10.79
CA GLU A 57 -12.20 2.85 11.59
C GLU A 57 -12.43 2.27 12.99
N GLU A 58 -12.69 0.97 13.09
CA GLU A 58 -12.87 0.28 14.37
C GLU A 58 -11.61 0.35 15.24
N LEU A 59 -10.43 0.09 14.67
CA LEU A 59 -9.17 0.13 15.40
C LEU A 59 -8.80 1.53 15.86
N LEU A 60 -9.11 2.57 15.08
CA LEU A 60 -8.95 3.96 15.51
C LEU A 60 -9.81 4.29 16.74
N GLY A 61 -10.99 3.67 16.87
CA GLY A 61 -11.88 3.80 18.03
C GLY A 61 -11.33 3.20 19.32
N THR A 62 -10.27 2.37 19.27
CA THR A 62 -9.68 1.72 20.46
C THR A 62 -8.83 2.64 21.33
N GLY A 63 -8.52 3.84 20.85
CA GLY A 63 -7.68 4.82 21.57
C GLY A 63 -6.18 4.48 21.61
N HIS A 64 -5.75 3.44 20.91
CA HIS A 64 -4.33 3.10 20.77
C HIS A 64 -3.67 3.86 19.62
N LYS A 65 -2.33 3.95 19.65
CA LYS A 65 -1.55 4.43 18.51
C LYS A 65 -1.39 3.30 17.50
N TRP A 66 -1.64 3.62 16.22
CA TRP A 66 -1.62 2.63 15.15
C TRP A 66 -0.74 3.03 13.96
N LEU A 67 -0.04 2.05 13.43
CA LEU A 67 0.42 2.02 12.06
C LEU A 67 -0.43 1.01 11.28
N PHE A 68 -1.17 1.49 10.30
CA PHE A 68 -1.89 0.65 9.34
C PHE A 68 -1.04 0.49 8.09
N VAL A 69 -0.75 -0.74 7.69
CA VAL A 69 -0.06 -1.07 6.44
C VAL A 69 -1.04 -1.79 5.53
N TRP A 70 -1.26 -1.30 4.32
CA TRP A 70 -2.12 -1.93 3.33
C TRP A 70 -1.32 -2.38 2.11
N ASP A 71 -1.13 -3.68 1.96
CA ASP A 71 -0.32 -4.33 0.91
C ASP A 71 -1.16 -5.33 0.09
N SER A 72 -1.69 -4.94 -1.06
CA SER A 72 -1.64 -3.65 -1.71
C SER A 72 -3.04 -3.17 -2.10
N LEU A 73 -3.24 -1.86 -2.16
CA LEU A 73 -4.49 -1.27 -2.63
C LEU A 73 -4.83 -1.70 -4.06
N ALA A 74 -3.82 -1.88 -4.90
CA ALA A 74 -4.03 -2.22 -6.32
C ALA A 74 -4.79 -3.54 -6.49
N LEU A 75 -4.50 -4.55 -5.67
CA LEU A 75 -5.04 -5.91 -5.78
C LEU A 75 -6.24 -6.18 -4.86
N THR A 76 -6.49 -5.35 -3.87
CA THR A 76 -7.68 -5.50 -3.01
C THR A 76 -8.95 -5.26 -3.83
N PRO A 77 -9.88 -6.22 -3.94
CA PRO A 77 -11.14 -6.03 -4.65
C PRO A 77 -12.11 -5.13 -3.88
N SER A 78 -13.17 -4.63 -4.52
CA SER A 78 -14.36 -4.12 -3.82
C SER A 78 -15.31 -5.27 -3.48
N ASN A 79 -16.26 -5.06 -2.58
CA ASN A 79 -17.32 -6.06 -2.33
C ASN A 79 -18.12 -6.36 -3.60
N GLY A 80 -18.33 -5.36 -4.45
CA GLY A 80 -18.95 -5.56 -5.76
C GLY A 80 -18.13 -6.44 -6.70
N ASP A 81 -16.79 -6.33 -6.66
CA ASP A 81 -15.87 -7.22 -7.40
C ASP A 81 -15.93 -8.66 -6.90
N VAL A 82 -16.01 -8.85 -5.58
CA VAL A 82 -16.09 -10.19 -4.95
C VAL A 82 -17.41 -10.89 -5.27
N ALA A 83 -18.52 -10.16 -5.27
CA ALA A 83 -19.87 -10.69 -5.51
C ALA A 83 -20.24 -10.78 -6.98
N GLY A 84 -19.52 -10.10 -7.86
CA GLY A 84 -19.87 -9.94 -9.28
C GLY A 84 -19.22 -10.99 -10.19
N ASP A 85 -19.64 -10.94 -11.46
CA ASP A 85 -19.01 -11.71 -12.53
C ASP A 85 -17.64 -11.10 -12.90
N PHE A 86 -16.76 -11.90 -13.54
CA PHE A 86 -15.44 -11.46 -14.03
C PHE A 86 -15.53 -10.44 -15.20
N ASN A 87 -16.44 -9.46 -15.11
CA ASN A 87 -16.60 -8.41 -16.11
C ASN A 87 -15.84 -7.14 -15.66
N PRO A 88 -14.73 -6.76 -16.31
CA PRO A 88 -13.87 -5.67 -15.85
C PRO A 88 -14.47 -4.27 -16.02
N LEU A 89 -15.61 -4.11 -16.70
CA LEU A 89 -16.14 -2.77 -17.02
C LEU A 89 -16.95 -2.12 -15.90
N SER A 90 -17.46 -2.90 -14.93
CA SER A 90 -18.35 -2.39 -13.88
C SER A 90 -17.65 -1.88 -12.61
N SER A 91 -16.46 -2.40 -12.30
CA SER A 91 -15.87 -2.29 -10.97
C SER A 91 -14.89 -1.11 -10.73
N MET A 92 -14.22 -0.61 -11.78
CA MET A 92 -13.17 0.42 -11.60
C MET A 92 -13.70 1.74 -11.03
N ALA A 93 -14.88 2.17 -11.45
CA ALA A 93 -15.51 3.41 -10.97
C ALA A 93 -16.04 3.26 -9.53
N GLU A 94 -16.52 2.07 -9.17
CA GLU A 94 -17.01 1.74 -7.84
C GLU A 94 -15.91 1.82 -6.80
N LYS A 95 -14.81 1.11 -7.02
CA LYS A 95 -13.63 1.14 -6.14
C LYS A 95 -13.11 2.56 -5.90
N ALA A 96 -13.06 3.39 -6.94
CA ALA A 96 -12.64 4.78 -6.80
C ALA A 96 -13.59 5.61 -5.93
N ARG A 97 -14.91 5.37 -6.01
CA ARG A 97 -15.91 6.04 -5.16
C ARG A 97 -15.81 5.60 -3.71
N ILE A 98 -15.64 4.29 -3.44
CA ILE A 98 -15.46 3.74 -2.10
C ILE A 98 -14.22 4.35 -1.45
N LEU A 99 -13.08 4.35 -2.15
CA LEU A 99 -11.85 4.96 -1.66
C LEU A 99 -12.01 6.45 -1.39
N SER A 100 -12.68 7.20 -2.27
CA SER A 100 -12.94 8.62 -2.06
C SER A 100 -13.74 8.87 -0.79
N LYS A 101 -14.82 8.11 -0.57
CA LYS A 101 -15.64 8.19 0.63
C LYS A 101 -14.87 7.79 1.88
N GLY A 102 -14.12 6.66 1.81
CA GLY A 102 -13.33 6.15 2.93
C GLY A 102 -12.23 7.13 3.35
N MET A 103 -11.45 7.65 2.41
CA MET A 103 -10.41 8.64 2.72
C MET A 103 -10.99 9.90 3.36
N SER A 104 -12.11 10.41 2.83
CA SER A 104 -12.79 11.57 3.43
C SER A 104 -13.27 11.30 4.86
N LYS A 105 -13.75 10.09 5.14
CA LYS A 105 -14.23 9.67 6.46
C LYS A 105 -13.09 9.48 7.45
N LEU A 106 -11.97 8.88 7.03
CA LEU A 106 -10.88 8.48 7.91
C LEU A 106 -9.83 9.57 8.15
N THR A 107 -9.77 10.62 7.33
CA THR A 107 -8.73 11.67 7.45
C THR A 107 -8.68 12.30 8.84
N VAL A 108 -9.82 12.72 9.38
CA VAL A 108 -9.89 13.34 10.71
C VAL A 108 -9.64 12.32 11.84
N PRO A 109 -10.28 11.14 11.85
CA PRO A 109 -9.97 10.08 12.83
C PRO A 109 -8.49 9.69 12.87
N ILE A 110 -7.83 9.51 11.71
CA ILE A 110 -6.40 9.19 11.63
C ILE A 110 -5.57 10.30 12.28
N ALA A 111 -5.86 11.56 11.97
CA ALA A 111 -5.15 12.71 12.54
C ALA A 111 -5.33 12.81 14.06
N ASN A 112 -6.56 12.64 14.56
CA ASN A 112 -6.87 12.71 15.98
C ASN A 112 -6.23 11.57 16.80
N ALA A 113 -6.12 10.38 16.21
CA ALA A 113 -5.47 9.22 16.84
C ALA A 113 -3.93 9.25 16.70
N GLU A 114 -3.35 10.27 16.06
CA GLU A 114 -1.91 10.29 15.69
C GLU A 114 -1.47 9.00 14.97
N ALA A 115 -2.39 8.40 14.21
CA ALA A 115 -2.12 7.17 13.49
C ALA A 115 -1.43 7.43 12.14
N THR A 116 -0.71 6.44 11.66
CA THR A 116 -0.09 6.47 10.33
C THR A 116 -0.77 5.44 9.44
N PHE A 117 -1.14 5.84 8.23
CA PHE A 117 -1.70 4.95 7.23
C PHE A 117 -0.75 4.84 6.03
N LEU A 118 -0.05 3.71 5.92
CA LEU A 118 0.87 3.37 4.85
C LEU A 118 0.18 2.50 3.81
N VAL A 119 -0.01 3.02 2.61
CA VAL A 119 -0.64 2.32 1.50
C VAL A 119 0.38 1.97 0.44
N LEU A 120 0.58 0.69 0.19
CA LEU A 120 1.37 0.21 -0.94
C LEU A 120 0.49 0.17 -2.19
N ASN A 121 1.05 0.65 -3.30
CA ASN A 121 0.32 0.69 -4.55
C ASN A 121 1.24 0.36 -5.74
N GLN A 122 0.65 -0.06 -6.84
CA GLN A 122 1.39 -0.39 -8.06
C GLN A 122 1.35 0.78 -9.05
N LEU A 123 2.40 0.91 -9.85
CA LEU A 123 2.42 1.78 -11.01
C LEU A 123 1.92 1.00 -12.22
N LYS A 124 0.92 1.54 -12.91
CA LYS A 124 0.42 1.02 -14.19
C LYS A 124 0.80 1.99 -15.30
N THR A 125 1.13 1.46 -16.46
CA THR A 125 1.33 2.31 -17.66
C THR A 125 0.05 3.05 -17.98
N ASN A 126 0.16 4.35 -18.21
CA ASN A 126 -0.97 5.17 -18.62
C ASN A 126 -1.30 4.87 -20.09
N ILE A 127 -2.42 4.17 -20.30
CA ILE A 127 -2.94 3.87 -21.64
C ILE A 127 -3.84 5.03 -22.05
N THR A 128 -3.27 6.03 -22.69
CA THR A 128 -3.99 7.20 -23.20
C THR A 128 -3.94 7.25 -24.72
N ARG A 129 -4.95 7.86 -25.35
CA ARG A 129 -4.98 8.14 -26.79
C ARG A 129 -4.16 9.38 -27.18
N SER A 130 -3.74 10.17 -26.20
CA SER A 130 -2.92 11.38 -26.41
C SER A 130 -1.43 11.07 -26.24
N PRO A 131 -0.61 11.13 -27.31
CA PRO A 131 0.83 10.93 -27.20
C PRO A 131 1.52 11.91 -26.25
N SER A 132 1.06 13.15 -26.20
CA SER A 132 1.59 14.18 -25.30
C SER A 132 1.32 13.85 -23.83
N GLU A 133 0.13 13.34 -23.50
CA GLU A 133 -0.22 12.89 -22.17
C GLU A 133 0.59 11.64 -21.76
N ALA A 134 0.81 10.69 -22.66
CA ALA A 134 1.64 9.53 -22.42
C ALA A 134 3.09 9.90 -22.08
N MET A 135 3.62 10.97 -22.70
CA MET A 135 4.97 11.47 -22.42
C MET A 135 5.07 12.22 -21.09
N THR A 136 4.05 13.00 -20.74
CA THR A 136 4.04 13.83 -19.51
C THR A 136 3.63 13.02 -18.27
N THR A 137 2.72 12.06 -18.44
CA THR A 137 2.18 11.21 -17.35
C THR A 137 2.23 9.74 -17.76
N PRO A 138 3.43 9.15 -17.84
CA PRO A 138 3.59 7.77 -18.36
C PRO A 138 3.03 6.71 -17.43
N TYR A 139 2.83 7.03 -16.16
CA TYR A 139 2.33 6.09 -15.15
C TYR A 139 1.14 6.67 -14.40
N VAL A 140 0.21 5.77 -14.05
CA VAL A 140 -0.94 6.03 -13.19
C VAL A 140 -0.98 5.01 -12.05
N THR A 141 -1.63 5.37 -10.96
CA THR A 141 -1.82 4.48 -9.83
C THR A 141 -3.31 4.14 -9.68
N PRO A 142 -3.66 2.88 -9.35
CA PRO A 142 -5.01 2.52 -8.94
C PRO A 142 -5.52 3.36 -7.77
N GLY A 143 -6.84 3.49 -7.65
CA GLY A 143 -7.48 4.22 -6.56
C GLY A 143 -8.00 5.62 -6.93
N GLY A 144 -7.76 6.07 -8.16
CA GLY A 144 -8.31 7.32 -8.69
C GLY A 144 -7.72 8.59 -8.07
N LYS A 145 -8.34 9.74 -8.36
CA LYS A 145 -7.86 11.05 -7.91
C LYS A 145 -7.94 11.26 -6.40
N ALA A 146 -8.85 10.56 -5.69
CA ALA A 146 -9.02 10.69 -4.25
C ALA A 146 -7.72 10.40 -3.50
N MET A 147 -6.96 9.40 -3.93
CA MET A 147 -5.68 9.05 -3.32
C MET A 147 -4.65 10.18 -3.45
N HIS A 148 -4.67 10.95 -4.55
CA HIS A 148 -3.78 12.11 -4.73
C HIS A 148 -4.03 13.24 -3.72
N TYR A 149 -5.25 13.37 -3.25
CA TYR A 149 -5.61 14.40 -2.26
C TYR A 149 -5.38 13.92 -0.82
N ALA A 150 -5.53 12.61 -0.59
CA ALA A 150 -5.48 12.04 0.76
C ALA A 150 -4.06 11.90 1.33
N TYR A 151 -3.06 11.53 0.53
CA TYR A 151 -1.72 11.29 1.06
C TYR A 151 -0.98 12.59 1.41
N SER A 152 -0.25 12.57 2.53
CA SER A 152 0.67 13.63 2.95
C SER A 152 2.06 13.47 2.34
N LEU A 153 2.47 12.22 2.09
CA LEU A 153 3.76 11.87 1.51
C LEU A 153 3.55 10.76 0.48
N ARG A 154 4.17 10.90 -0.68
CA ARG A 154 4.21 9.88 -1.71
C ARG A 154 5.64 9.51 -2.04
N ILE A 155 5.96 8.23 -1.86
CA ILE A 155 7.28 7.68 -2.13
C ILE A 155 7.20 6.84 -3.42
N TRP A 156 7.95 7.22 -4.42
CA TRP A 156 8.10 6.44 -5.65
C TRP A 156 9.39 5.63 -5.57
N LEU A 157 9.26 4.32 -5.73
CA LEU A 157 10.37 3.40 -5.81
C LEU A 157 10.52 2.96 -7.27
N THR A 158 11.58 3.39 -7.92
CA THR A 158 11.86 3.02 -9.31
C THR A 158 13.16 2.24 -9.39
N GLY A 159 13.07 1.00 -9.87
CA GLY A 159 14.24 0.19 -10.17
C GLY A 159 14.82 0.54 -11.53
N ARG A 160 16.14 0.61 -11.65
CA ARG A 160 16.79 0.59 -12.95
C ARG A 160 16.77 -0.85 -13.48
N LYS A 161 16.24 -1.07 -14.68
CA LYS A 161 16.25 -2.40 -15.34
C LYS A 161 17.64 -2.80 -15.85
N ALA A 162 18.65 -1.98 -15.67
CA ALA A 162 20.01 -2.27 -16.11
C ALA A 162 20.72 -3.23 -15.17
N LYS A 163 21.51 -4.17 -15.72
CA LYS A 163 22.36 -5.08 -14.93
C LYS A 163 23.28 -4.33 -13.94
N ALA A 164 23.66 -3.10 -14.25
CA ALA A 164 24.46 -2.23 -13.40
C ALA A 164 23.80 -1.85 -12.07
N SER A 165 22.47 -2.03 -11.91
CA SER A 165 21.79 -1.79 -10.65
C SER A 165 21.65 -3.03 -9.76
N PHE A 166 22.15 -4.18 -10.19
CA PHE A 166 22.14 -5.39 -9.38
C PHE A 166 23.36 -5.40 -8.46
N ILE A 167 23.13 -5.72 -7.21
CA ILE A 167 24.16 -5.94 -6.21
C ILE A 167 24.37 -7.45 -6.16
N ASN A 168 25.58 -7.89 -6.49
CA ASN A 168 25.95 -9.30 -6.49
C ASN A 168 26.94 -9.57 -5.36
N ASP A 169 26.94 -10.80 -4.84
CA ASP A 169 27.95 -11.31 -3.94
C ASP A 169 29.27 -11.64 -4.67
N GLU A 170 30.27 -12.12 -3.92
CA GLU A 170 31.58 -12.52 -4.45
C GLU A 170 31.51 -13.66 -5.47
N ASN A 171 30.45 -14.46 -5.43
CA ASN A 171 30.20 -15.59 -6.35
C ASN A 171 29.36 -15.17 -7.57
N GLY A 172 28.96 -13.91 -7.68
CA GLY A 172 28.15 -13.38 -8.76
C GLY A 172 26.66 -13.61 -8.60
N PHE A 173 26.18 -14.13 -7.47
CA PHE A 173 24.75 -14.26 -7.19
C PHE A 173 24.15 -12.91 -6.79
N ARG A 174 22.98 -12.62 -7.34
CA ARG A 174 22.26 -11.38 -7.03
C ARG A 174 21.72 -11.42 -5.61
N ILE A 175 22.24 -10.53 -4.76
CA ILE A 175 21.82 -10.34 -3.36
C ILE A 175 20.96 -9.10 -3.16
N GLY A 176 20.86 -8.22 -4.16
CA GLY A 176 20.07 -7.01 -4.06
C GLY A 176 19.97 -6.21 -5.34
N SER A 177 19.39 -5.03 -5.22
CA SER A 177 19.36 -4.04 -6.31
C SER A 177 19.27 -2.63 -5.76
N GLU A 178 19.88 -1.68 -6.48
CA GLU A 178 19.70 -0.27 -6.23
C GLU A 178 18.32 0.19 -6.68
N VAL A 179 17.67 0.95 -5.83
CA VAL A 179 16.35 1.54 -6.10
C VAL A 179 16.47 3.06 -5.99
N LYS A 180 15.99 3.78 -7.00
CA LYS A 180 15.86 5.22 -6.92
C LYS A 180 14.58 5.58 -6.17
N VAL A 181 14.74 6.39 -5.14
CA VAL A 181 13.62 6.92 -4.36
C VAL A 181 13.35 8.35 -4.80
N LYS A 182 12.08 8.66 -5.09
CA LYS A 182 11.61 10.01 -5.36
C LYS A 182 10.49 10.33 -4.39
N LEU A 183 10.59 11.45 -3.70
CA LEU A 183 9.53 11.97 -2.84
C LEU A 183 8.68 12.95 -3.67
N GLU A 184 7.38 12.76 -3.63
CA GLU A 184 6.37 13.64 -4.22
C GLU A 184 5.35 14.00 -3.13
N LYS A 185 5.18 15.32 -2.92
CA LYS A 185 4.31 15.90 -1.89
C LYS A 185 4.77 15.58 -0.49
#